data_b1ca9fad74b3166aec82658e680dc7fa
#
_entry.id   b1ca9fad74b3166aec82658e680dc7fa
#
_cell.length_a   1.000
_cell.length_b   1.000
_cell.length_c   1.000
_cell.angle_alpha   90.00
_cell.angle_beta   90.00
_cell.angle_gamma   90.00
#
_symmetry.space_group_name_H-M   'P 1'
#
loop_
_entity.id
_entity.type
_entity.pdbx_description
1 polymer ?
#
loop_
_entity_poly.entity_id
_entity_poly.type
_entity_poly.pdbx_seq_one_letter_code
_entity_poly.pdbx_strand_id
1 'polypeptide(L)'
;MRCLCLLLCVLALFSSCKESEKDKIARLVEEWEGKEILFPARSVFTIQGKDTVNFSFVDADYKVVTYIDSVGCTSCKLQLPRWKLFMQEVDSTLNRPIPFVFYFHPKDMKELRYITRRDAFIYPVCFDEMDDFNRLNHFPGEMTFQTF
;
A
#
# COMPACT_ATOMS: atom_id res chain seq x y z
N MET A 1 21.09 35.64 35.31
CA MET A 1 20.24 34.43 35.51
C MET A 1 18.85 34.57 34.94
N ARG A 2 18.12 35.68 35.09
CA ARG A 2 16.75 35.85 34.52
C ARG A 2 16.67 35.79 32.98
N CYS A 3 17.65 36.37 32.28
CA CYS A 3 17.69 36.32 30.81
C CYS A 3 17.96 34.91 30.24
N LEU A 4 18.74 34.08 30.94
CA LEU A 4 19.03 32.72 30.53
C LEU A 4 17.79 31.80 30.60
N CYS A 5 16.97 31.99 31.65
CA CYS A 5 15.71 31.27 31.80
C CYS A 5 14.69 31.67 30.73
N LEU A 6 14.62 32.95 30.37
CA LEU A 6 13.74 33.42 29.27
C LEU A 6 14.18 32.85 27.93
N LEU A 7 15.48 32.78 27.66
CA LEU A 7 16.01 32.20 26.41
C LEU A 7 15.70 30.70 26.32
N LEU A 8 15.84 29.95 27.43
CA LEU A 8 15.48 28.54 27.51
C LEU A 8 13.98 28.29 27.35
N CYS A 9 13.11 29.12 27.88
CA CYS A 9 11.67 29.03 27.68
C CYS A 9 11.27 29.29 26.23
N VAL A 10 11.89 30.25 25.55
CA VAL A 10 11.64 30.54 24.14
C VAL A 10 12.10 29.38 23.24
N LEU A 11 13.27 28.79 23.52
CA LEU A 11 13.76 27.62 22.80
C LEU A 11 12.85 26.39 22.97
N ALA A 12 12.24 26.19 24.14
CA ALA A 12 11.32 25.09 24.41
C ALA A 12 9.97 25.23 23.63
N LEU A 13 9.58 26.44 23.29
CA LEU A 13 8.35 26.68 22.51
C LEU A 13 8.48 26.33 21.01
N PHE A 14 9.71 26.29 20.49
CA PHE A 14 9.95 25.92 19.08
C PHE A 14 10.09 24.41 18.85
N SER A 15 10.17 23.59 19.88
CA SER A 15 10.42 22.14 19.75
C SER A 15 9.17 21.26 19.76
N SER A 16 7.96 21.82 19.71
CA SER A 16 6.72 21.04 19.89
C SER A 16 5.78 20.99 18.67
N CYS A 17 6.27 21.24 17.47
CA CYS A 17 5.44 20.96 16.28
C CYS A 17 5.72 19.53 15.80
N LYS A 18 5.08 18.52 16.40
CA LYS A 18 4.94 17.22 15.75
C LYS A 18 3.88 17.36 14.67
N GLU A 19 4.28 17.12 13.41
CA GLU A 19 3.35 17.01 12.30
C GLU A 19 2.24 15.99 12.66
N SER A 20 0.99 16.35 12.46
CA SER A 20 -0.12 15.45 12.75
C SER A 20 -0.15 14.31 11.71
N GLU A 21 -0.71 13.15 12.06
CA GLU A 21 -0.89 12.05 11.08
C GLU A 21 -1.74 12.50 9.88
N LYS A 22 -2.70 13.40 10.10
CA LYS A 22 -3.52 13.97 9.04
C LYS A 22 -2.69 14.81 8.07
N ASP A 23 -1.78 15.64 8.59
CA ASP A 23 -0.93 16.50 7.75
C ASP A 23 0.07 15.67 6.95
N LYS A 24 0.61 14.60 7.54
CA LYS A 24 1.46 13.64 6.83
C LYS A 24 0.71 12.97 5.67
N ILE A 25 -0.51 12.49 5.91
CA ILE A 25 -1.33 11.87 4.87
C ILE A 25 -1.64 12.89 3.77
N ALA A 26 -2.04 14.10 4.12
CA ALA A 26 -2.34 15.16 3.14
C ALA A 26 -1.11 15.46 2.27
N ARG A 27 0.06 15.60 2.87
CA ARG A 27 1.32 15.83 2.15
C ARG A 27 1.67 14.67 1.22
N LEU A 28 1.47 13.43 1.66
CA LEU A 28 1.72 12.26 0.83
C LEU A 28 0.77 12.20 -0.37
N VAL A 29 -0.51 12.49 -0.16
CA VAL A 29 -1.49 12.56 -1.27
C VAL A 29 -1.06 13.64 -2.27
N GLU A 30 -0.73 14.85 -1.82
CA GLU A 30 -0.27 15.95 -2.68
C GLU A 30 1.03 15.58 -3.43
N GLU A 31 1.96 14.88 -2.76
CA GLU A 31 3.21 14.42 -3.37
C GLU A 31 2.97 13.38 -4.47
N TRP A 32 1.97 12.51 -4.30
CA TRP A 32 1.72 11.41 -5.22
C TRP A 32 0.66 11.73 -6.29
N GLU A 33 -0.09 12.81 -6.12
CA GLU A 33 -1.05 13.26 -7.12
C GLU A 33 -0.34 13.58 -8.44
N GLY A 34 -0.81 12.97 -9.52
CA GLY A 34 -0.25 13.14 -10.86
C GLY A 34 1.07 12.38 -11.13
N LYS A 35 1.61 11.62 -10.16
CA LYS A 35 2.74 10.73 -10.43
C LYS A 35 2.31 9.51 -11.24
N GLU A 36 3.11 9.15 -12.22
CA GLU A 36 2.95 7.90 -12.96
C GLU A 36 3.41 6.72 -12.10
N ILE A 37 2.58 5.69 -12.02
CA ILE A 37 2.94 4.41 -11.39
C ILE A 37 3.50 3.47 -12.45
N LEU A 38 4.75 3.07 -12.27
CA LEU A 38 5.47 2.17 -13.17
C LEU A 38 5.27 0.72 -12.75
N PHE A 39 4.91 -0.13 -13.70
CA PHE A 39 4.71 -1.56 -13.43
C PHE A 39 5.92 -2.38 -13.90
N PRO A 40 6.39 -3.38 -13.11
CA PRO A 40 7.45 -4.26 -13.54
C PRO A 40 7.07 -5.01 -14.82
N ALA A 41 8.01 -5.11 -15.77
CA ALA A 41 7.78 -5.75 -17.06
C ALA A 41 7.40 -7.25 -16.95
N ARG A 42 7.72 -7.90 -15.83
CA ARG A 42 7.47 -9.31 -15.56
C ARG A 42 6.73 -9.49 -14.24
N SER A 43 5.46 -9.11 -14.24
CA SER A 43 4.58 -9.34 -13.08
C SER A 43 3.80 -10.63 -13.29
N VAL A 44 3.97 -11.59 -12.40
CA VAL A 44 3.23 -12.86 -12.42
C VAL A 44 2.14 -12.80 -11.38
N PHE A 45 0.89 -12.77 -11.84
CA PHE A 45 -0.27 -12.80 -10.96
C PHE A 45 -0.73 -14.22 -10.69
N THR A 46 -1.04 -14.51 -9.44
CA THR A 46 -1.48 -15.83 -9.00
C THR A 46 -2.70 -15.73 -8.10
N ILE A 47 -3.49 -16.80 -8.07
CA ILE A 47 -4.51 -16.99 -7.04
C ILE A 47 -3.87 -17.74 -5.87
N GLN A 48 -3.83 -17.10 -4.70
CA GLN A 48 -3.28 -17.67 -3.46
C GLN A 48 -1.83 -18.19 -3.57
N GLY A 49 -1.05 -17.58 -4.47
CA GLY A 49 0.34 -17.96 -4.71
C GLY A 49 0.51 -19.37 -5.30
N LYS A 50 -0.50 -19.90 -5.98
CA LYS A 50 -0.49 -21.23 -6.57
C LYS A 50 -0.76 -21.20 -8.07
N ASP A 51 -1.97 -20.82 -8.44
CA ASP A 51 -2.42 -20.92 -9.82
C ASP A 51 -2.16 -19.60 -10.55
N THR A 52 -1.28 -19.62 -11.56
CA THR A 52 -1.00 -18.45 -12.39
C THR A 52 -2.23 -18.09 -13.22
N VAL A 53 -2.53 -16.81 -13.27
CA VAL A 53 -3.66 -16.27 -14.02
C VAL A 53 -3.23 -15.19 -14.99
N ASN A 54 -3.87 -15.15 -16.15
CA ASN A 54 -3.73 -14.02 -17.06
C ASN A 54 -4.60 -12.86 -16.55
N PHE A 55 -3.95 -11.89 -15.92
CA PHE A 55 -4.61 -10.73 -15.36
C PHE A 55 -4.18 -9.48 -16.11
N SER A 56 -5.06 -8.91 -16.93
CA SER A 56 -4.82 -7.68 -17.67
C SER A 56 -5.51 -6.51 -16.97
N PHE A 57 -4.75 -5.47 -16.69
CA PHE A 57 -5.24 -4.22 -16.08
C PHE A 57 -4.69 -2.98 -16.79
N VAL A 58 -3.80 -3.16 -17.76
CA VAL A 58 -3.03 -2.07 -18.40
C VAL A 58 -3.98 -1.13 -19.12
N ASP A 59 -4.94 -1.66 -19.87
CA ASP A 59 -5.86 -0.89 -20.70
C ASP A 59 -7.06 -0.29 -19.94
N ALA A 60 -7.14 -0.51 -18.61
CA ALA A 60 -8.21 0.05 -17.83
C ALA A 60 -7.96 1.55 -17.55
N ASP A 61 -8.99 2.39 -17.80
CA ASP A 61 -8.94 3.84 -17.55
C ASP A 61 -8.66 4.17 -16.08
N TYR A 62 -9.25 3.37 -15.18
CA TYR A 62 -9.07 3.49 -13.73
C TYR A 62 -8.71 2.13 -13.15
N LYS A 63 -7.81 2.14 -12.19
CA LYS A 63 -7.39 0.96 -11.44
C LYS A 63 -7.06 1.33 -10.00
N VAL A 64 -7.31 0.44 -9.06
CA VAL A 64 -6.86 0.58 -7.67
C VAL A 64 -5.61 -0.27 -7.52
N VAL A 65 -4.48 0.37 -7.23
CA VAL A 65 -3.20 -0.31 -7.07
C VAL A 65 -2.82 -0.32 -5.60
N THR A 66 -2.53 -1.50 -5.08
CA THR A 66 -2.12 -1.68 -3.67
C THR A 66 -0.78 -2.39 -3.61
N TYR A 67 0.17 -1.76 -2.93
CA TYR A 67 1.45 -2.35 -2.58
C TYR A 67 1.51 -2.58 -1.07
N ILE A 68 1.99 -3.74 -0.65
CA ILE A 68 2.23 -4.07 0.75
C ILE A 68 3.66 -4.57 0.92
N ASP A 69 4.43 -3.84 1.73
CA ASP A 69 5.82 -4.13 2.02
C ASP A 69 6.01 -5.28 3.02
N SER A 70 7.27 -5.69 3.22
CA SER A 70 7.68 -6.76 4.14
C SER A 70 7.87 -6.30 5.59
N VAL A 71 7.66 -5.03 5.91
CA VAL A 71 7.95 -4.47 7.24
C VAL A 71 6.77 -4.70 8.20
N GLY A 72 7.03 -5.20 9.40
CA GLY A 72 6.04 -5.36 10.47
C GLY A 72 5.15 -6.60 10.34
N CYS A 73 3.91 -6.49 10.77
CA CYS A 73 2.96 -7.61 10.84
C CYS A 73 2.22 -7.80 9.50
N THR A 74 2.53 -8.87 8.77
CA THR A 74 1.92 -9.18 7.47
C THR A 74 0.41 -9.25 7.53
N SER A 75 -0.16 -10.02 8.45
CA SER A 75 -1.61 -10.20 8.55
C SER A 75 -2.35 -8.92 8.94
N CYS A 76 -1.70 -8.05 9.75
CA CYS A 76 -2.27 -6.77 10.14
C CYS A 76 -2.38 -5.80 8.95
N LYS A 77 -1.41 -5.85 8.03
CA LYS A 77 -1.36 -4.99 6.85
C LYS A 77 -2.29 -5.47 5.74
N LEU A 78 -2.32 -6.77 5.49
CA LEU A 78 -3.07 -7.33 4.37
C LEU A 78 -4.57 -7.06 4.44
N GLN A 79 -5.19 -7.17 5.61
CA GLN A 79 -6.63 -6.94 5.84
C GLN A 79 -7.53 -7.48 4.71
N LEU A 80 -7.22 -8.67 4.17
CA LEU A 80 -7.87 -9.25 2.98
C LEU A 80 -9.40 -9.33 3.06
N PRO A 81 -10.01 -9.63 4.23
CA PRO A 81 -11.47 -9.59 4.36
C PRO A 81 -12.07 -8.20 4.07
N ARG A 82 -11.38 -7.11 4.46
CA ARG A 82 -11.83 -5.74 4.19
C ARG A 82 -11.73 -5.41 2.71
N TRP A 83 -10.64 -5.84 2.06
CA TRP A 83 -10.51 -5.69 0.61
C TRP A 83 -11.63 -6.38 -0.15
N LYS A 84 -12.00 -7.61 0.25
CA LYS A 84 -13.11 -8.34 -0.37
C LYS A 84 -14.43 -7.56 -0.28
N LEU A 85 -14.75 -7.01 0.88
CA LEU A 85 -15.94 -6.19 1.06
C LEU A 85 -15.90 -4.93 0.21
N PHE A 86 -14.77 -4.23 0.20
CA PHE A 86 -14.61 -3.01 -0.59
C PHE A 86 -14.73 -3.26 -2.09
N MET A 87 -14.10 -4.32 -2.60
CA MET A 87 -14.24 -4.70 -4.00
C MET A 87 -15.68 -5.03 -4.38
N GLN A 88 -16.41 -5.75 -3.53
CA GLN A 88 -17.83 -6.04 -3.75
C GLN A 88 -18.69 -4.78 -3.75
N GLU A 89 -18.39 -3.82 -2.88
CA GLU A 89 -19.10 -2.53 -2.85
C GLU A 89 -18.82 -1.73 -4.13
N VAL A 90 -17.57 -1.65 -4.56
CA VAL A 90 -17.18 -0.98 -5.82
C VAL A 90 -17.89 -1.61 -7.01
N ASP A 91 -17.85 -2.94 -7.13
CA ASP A 91 -18.50 -3.67 -8.22
C ASP A 91 -20.02 -3.47 -8.25
N SER A 92 -20.66 -3.37 -7.08
CA SER A 92 -22.10 -3.15 -6.96
C SER A 92 -22.52 -1.71 -7.26
N THR A 93 -21.63 -0.75 -7.04
CA THR A 93 -21.93 0.69 -7.13
C THR A 93 -21.58 1.27 -8.50
N LEU A 94 -20.51 0.77 -9.12
CA LEU A 94 -20.00 1.29 -10.37
C LEU A 94 -20.46 0.41 -11.55
N ASN A 95 -21.02 1.05 -12.58
CA ASN A 95 -21.47 0.36 -13.81
C ASN A 95 -20.31 -0.08 -14.74
N ARG A 96 -19.09 -0.10 -14.23
CA ARG A 96 -17.90 -0.52 -14.97
C ARG A 96 -16.92 -1.25 -14.04
N PRO A 97 -16.22 -2.27 -14.55
CA PRO A 97 -15.22 -2.97 -13.76
C PRO A 97 -14.02 -2.05 -13.48
N ILE A 98 -13.58 -2.00 -12.23
CA ILE A 98 -12.32 -1.38 -11.83
C ILE A 98 -11.39 -2.50 -11.38
N PRO A 99 -10.27 -2.75 -12.05
CA PRO A 99 -9.32 -3.74 -11.61
C PRO A 99 -8.61 -3.30 -10.33
N PHE A 100 -8.52 -4.24 -9.38
CA PHE A 100 -7.72 -4.12 -8.17
C PHE A 100 -6.43 -4.87 -8.37
N VAL A 101 -5.32 -4.15 -8.35
CA VAL A 101 -3.98 -4.67 -8.65
C VAL A 101 -3.19 -4.76 -7.35
N PHE A 102 -2.88 -5.97 -6.90
CA PHE A 102 -2.19 -6.22 -5.65
C PHE A 102 -0.76 -6.67 -5.88
N TYR A 103 0.20 -5.92 -5.34
CA TYR A 103 1.60 -6.29 -5.22
C TYR A 103 1.94 -6.49 -3.75
N PHE A 104 2.31 -7.70 -3.38
CA PHE A 104 2.71 -8.02 -2.02
C PHE A 104 4.17 -8.43 -2.01
N HIS A 105 5.01 -7.64 -1.33
CA HIS A 105 6.39 -7.98 -1.06
C HIS A 105 6.46 -8.73 0.27
N PRO A 106 6.58 -10.08 0.26
CA PRO A 106 6.47 -10.87 1.47
C PRO A 106 7.77 -10.88 2.27
N LYS A 107 7.65 -10.79 3.59
CA LYS A 107 8.74 -11.17 4.50
C LYS A 107 8.92 -12.70 4.52
N ASP A 108 7.82 -13.43 4.49
CA ASP A 108 7.76 -14.89 4.41
C ASP A 108 6.66 -15.33 3.42
N MET A 109 7.09 -15.98 2.36
CA MET A 109 6.21 -16.53 1.32
C MET A 109 5.23 -17.57 1.84
N LYS A 110 5.63 -18.37 2.84
CA LYS A 110 4.75 -19.39 3.42
C LYS A 110 3.63 -18.74 4.23
N GLU A 111 3.99 -17.72 5.00
CA GLU A 111 3.01 -16.93 5.76
C GLU A 111 2.00 -16.26 4.82
N LEU A 112 2.46 -15.59 3.77
CA LEU A 112 1.60 -14.92 2.80
C LEU A 112 0.64 -15.89 2.10
N ARG A 113 1.14 -17.04 1.64
CA ARG A 113 0.31 -18.11 1.05
C ARG A 113 -0.71 -18.66 2.05
N TYR A 114 -0.31 -18.83 3.31
CA TYR A 114 -1.21 -19.26 4.36
C TYR A 114 -2.34 -18.25 4.58
N ILE A 115 -2.02 -16.97 4.71
CA ILE A 115 -3.01 -15.90 4.96
C ILE A 115 -3.98 -15.78 3.77
N THR A 116 -3.49 -15.78 2.54
CA THR A 116 -4.36 -15.68 1.36
C THR A 116 -5.32 -16.85 1.23
N ARG A 117 -4.91 -18.07 1.64
CA ARG A 117 -5.78 -19.25 1.68
C ARG A 117 -6.77 -19.20 2.84
N ARG A 118 -6.28 -18.90 4.06
CA ARG A 118 -7.12 -18.79 5.27
C ARG A 118 -8.28 -17.81 5.06
N ASP A 119 -7.99 -16.68 4.43
CA ASP A 119 -8.98 -15.63 4.22
C ASP A 119 -9.77 -15.81 2.91
N ALA A 120 -9.56 -16.95 2.22
CA ALA A 120 -10.18 -17.27 0.93
C ALA A 120 -10.10 -16.09 -0.06
N PHE A 121 -8.89 -15.52 -0.20
CA PHE A 121 -8.65 -14.41 -1.11
C PHE A 121 -8.37 -14.97 -2.51
N ILE A 122 -9.41 -15.01 -3.34
CA ILE A 122 -9.39 -15.61 -4.68
C ILE A 122 -9.13 -14.59 -5.80
N TYR A 123 -8.62 -13.43 -5.45
CA TYR A 123 -8.29 -12.38 -6.41
C TYR A 123 -6.82 -12.50 -6.85
N PRO A 124 -6.49 -12.02 -8.07
CA PRO A 124 -5.13 -12.02 -8.56
C PRO A 124 -4.19 -11.18 -7.69
N VAL A 125 -3.06 -11.76 -7.30
CA VAL A 125 -2.00 -11.09 -6.54
C VAL A 125 -0.66 -11.38 -7.17
N CYS A 126 0.17 -10.37 -7.35
CA CYS A 126 1.59 -10.52 -7.63
C CYS A 126 2.36 -10.65 -6.32
N PHE A 127 3.02 -11.79 -6.11
CA PHE A 127 3.94 -11.99 -5.00
C PHE A 127 5.32 -11.51 -5.47
N ASP A 128 5.61 -10.25 -5.14
CA ASP A 128 6.80 -9.54 -5.59
C ASP A 128 7.98 -9.82 -4.64
N GLU A 129 8.59 -10.99 -4.79
CA GLU A 129 9.70 -11.44 -3.94
C GLU A 129 10.91 -10.53 -3.98
N MET A 130 11.16 -9.90 -5.13
CA MET A 130 12.32 -9.04 -5.37
C MET A 130 12.07 -7.57 -5.08
N ASP A 131 10.86 -7.22 -4.65
CA ASP A 131 10.43 -5.84 -4.40
C ASP A 131 10.59 -4.92 -5.64
N ASP A 132 10.40 -5.51 -6.83
CA ASP A 132 10.62 -4.80 -8.09
C ASP A 132 9.63 -3.63 -8.26
N PHE A 133 8.41 -3.78 -7.78
CA PHE A 133 7.40 -2.72 -7.86
C PHE A 133 7.79 -1.49 -7.03
N ASN A 134 8.26 -1.68 -5.80
CA ASN A 134 8.74 -0.58 -4.96
C ASN A 134 10.06 0.00 -5.47
N ARG A 135 10.96 -0.84 -5.98
CA ARG A 135 12.24 -0.38 -6.55
C ARG A 135 12.05 0.53 -7.76
N LEU A 136 10.98 0.33 -8.54
CA LEU A 136 10.63 1.20 -9.66
C LEU A 136 10.00 2.52 -9.20
N ASN A 137 9.17 2.49 -8.18
CA ASN A 137 8.34 3.63 -7.80
C ASN A 137 8.85 4.41 -6.59
N HIS A 138 9.73 3.82 -5.77
CA HIS A 138 10.27 4.42 -4.55
C HIS A 138 9.16 4.87 -3.58
N PHE A 139 8.24 3.98 -3.27
CA PHE A 139 7.15 4.25 -2.35
C PHE A 139 7.66 4.71 -0.97
N PRO A 140 6.96 5.64 -0.30
CA PRO A 140 7.37 6.12 1.01
C PRO A 140 7.33 4.98 2.02
N GLY A 141 8.45 4.74 2.73
CA GLY A 141 8.58 3.63 3.69
C GLY A 141 7.76 3.80 4.97
N GLU A 142 7.18 5.00 5.20
CA GLU A 142 6.42 5.30 6.41
C GLU A 142 4.98 4.79 6.38
N MET A 143 4.47 4.37 5.22
CA MET A 143 3.08 3.94 5.08
C MET A 143 2.92 2.44 5.30
N THR A 144 1.94 2.08 6.12
CA THR A 144 1.54 0.69 6.34
C THR A 144 0.87 0.09 5.10
N PHE A 145 0.13 0.91 4.36
CA PHE A 145 -0.50 0.57 3.10
C PHE A 145 -0.22 1.66 2.09
N GLN A 146 0.04 1.24 0.85
CA GLN A 146 0.21 2.15 -0.26
C GLN A 146 -0.81 1.76 -1.31
N THR A 147 -1.84 2.57 -1.40
CA THR A 147 -2.95 2.39 -2.35
C THR A 147 -3.06 3.64 -3.22
N PHE A 148 -3.09 3.44 -4.55
CA PHE A 148 -3.07 4.48 -5.58
C PHE A 148 -4.20 4.30 -6.59
#